data_9061bf51dc57564a9615520df207fb5d
#
_entry.id   9061bf51dc57564a9615520df207fb5d
#
_cell.length_a   1.000
_cell.length_b   1.000
_cell.length_c   1.000
_cell.angle_alpha   90.00
_cell.angle_beta   90.00
_cell.angle_gamma   90.00
#
_symmetry.space_group_name_H-M   'P 1'
#
loop_
_entity.id
_entity.type
_entity.pdbx_description
1 polymer ?
#
loop_
_entity_poly.entity_id
_entity_poly.type
_entity_poly.pdbx_seq_one_letter_code
_entity_poly.pdbx_strand_id
1 'polypeptide(L)'
;MLVFVTNAQKSRSSLLPRLAEHGIYTFLCPFETAAFHCDKKDTGGVLLDCVTSLTCGERLCAELRSQYPEMPIGAIVTPSAVPDLAVNRLIRENGDILDDVLDFCIKNCGWRTARLTTYSLTIEDDPDKTVYMGYRFPLTPREHTILRCLFYRAPRVTSADDLLALCFADASLSAANLSTHISSINRRALELDRRPLIVNVYGQGYRLRDGIV
;
A
#
# COMPACT_ATOMS: atom_id res chain seq x y z
N MET A 1 -0.97 4.55 -4.73
CA MET A 1 -0.05 4.35 -3.60
C MET A 1 -0.22 5.49 -2.61
N LEU A 2 -0.21 5.25 -1.29
CA LEU A 2 -0.11 6.27 -0.25
C LEU A 2 1.37 6.60 -0.01
N VAL A 3 1.75 7.87 -0.02
CA VAL A 3 3.06 8.29 0.45
C VAL A 3 2.92 8.71 1.91
N PHE A 4 3.57 7.98 2.81
CA PHE A 4 3.57 8.29 4.22
C PHE A 4 4.92 8.94 4.62
N VAL A 5 4.86 10.20 4.97
CA VAL A 5 6.03 11.02 5.28
C VAL A 5 6.24 11.10 6.78
N THR A 6 7.36 10.56 7.26
CA THR A 6 7.70 10.55 8.69
C THR A 6 9.21 10.46 8.91
N ASN A 7 9.71 11.13 9.95
CA ASN A 7 11.08 10.94 10.44
C ASN A 7 11.18 9.81 11.48
N ALA A 8 10.05 9.27 11.96
CA ALA A 8 9.96 8.16 12.90
C ALA A 8 9.66 6.81 12.21
N GLN A 9 10.39 6.48 11.15
CA GLN A 9 10.10 5.32 10.30
C GLN A 9 9.94 4.01 11.09
N LYS A 10 10.80 3.76 12.10
CA LYS A 10 10.73 2.54 12.93
C LYS A 10 9.43 2.43 13.73
N SER A 11 8.96 3.54 14.34
CA SER A 11 7.73 3.53 15.14
C SER A 11 6.46 3.46 14.28
N ARG A 12 6.52 3.93 13.03
CA ARG A 12 5.39 3.92 12.11
C ARG A 12 5.33 2.68 11.20
N SER A 13 6.40 1.89 11.15
CA SER A 13 6.45 0.70 10.29
C SER A 13 5.38 -0.34 10.64
N SER A 14 4.92 -0.41 11.89
CA SER A 14 3.83 -1.31 12.31
C SER A 14 2.47 -0.99 11.68
N LEU A 15 2.27 0.23 11.19
CA LEU A 15 1.04 0.63 10.52
C LEU A 15 0.97 0.08 9.08
N LEU A 16 2.13 -0.10 8.41
CA LEU A 16 2.18 -0.49 7.02
C LEU A 16 1.55 -1.85 6.71
N PRO A 17 1.86 -2.93 7.45
CA PRO A 17 1.22 -4.22 7.23
C PRO A 17 -0.29 -4.15 7.41
N ARG A 18 -0.76 -3.43 8.44
CA ARG A 18 -2.19 -3.26 8.73
C ARG A 18 -2.91 -2.50 7.62
N LEU A 19 -2.30 -1.47 7.05
CA LEU A 19 -2.83 -0.78 5.86
C LEU A 19 -2.86 -1.70 4.63
N ALA A 20 -1.82 -2.52 4.46
CA ALA A 20 -1.75 -3.47 3.35
C ALA A 20 -2.85 -4.55 3.42
N GLU A 21 -3.27 -4.99 4.62
CA GLU A 21 -4.41 -5.89 4.82
C GLU A 21 -5.72 -5.29 4.27
N HIS A 22 -5.85 -3.97 4.28
CA HIS A 22 -6.96 -3.23 3.67
C HIS A 22 -6.69 -2.80 2.22
N GLY A 23 -5.65 -3.35 1.59
CA GLY A 23 -5.29 -3.03 0.22
C GLY A 23 -4.65 -1.66 0.01
N ILE A 24 -4.20 -1.00 1.09
CA ILE A 24 -3.57 0.31 1.05
C ILE A 24 -2.05 0.17 1.07
N TYR A 25 -1.45 0.26 -0.11
CA TYR A 25 0.02 0.17 -0.23
C TYR A 25 0.66 1.51 0.04
N THR A 26 1.56 1.49 1.00
CA THR A 26 2.16 2.69 1.57
C THR A 26 3.66 2.73 1.30
N PHE A 27 4.13 3.83 0.77
CA PHE A 27 5.55 4.13 0.65
C PHE A 27 5.97 5.07 1.78
N LEU A 28 6.90 4.62 2.63
CA LEU A 28 7.40 5.37 3.76
C LEU A 28 8.66 6.16 3.36
N CYS A 29 8.68 7.46 3.62
CA CYS A 29 9.85 8.30 3.34
C CYS A 29 10.02 9.41 4.40
N PRO A 30 11.23 9.93 4.60
CA PRO A 30 11.46 11.11 5.42
C PRO A 30 11.01 12.39 4.70
N PHE A 31 10.84 13.47 5.45
CA PHE A 31 10.40 14.78 4.92
C PHE A 31 11.32 15.33 3.82
N GLU A 32 12.63 15.09 3.93
CA GLU A 32 13.64 15.61 3.02
C GLU A 32 13.50 15.07 1.58
N THR A 33 12.96 13.86 1.42
CA THR A 33 12.80 13.22 0.11
C THR A 33 11.35 13.15 -0.35
N ALA A 34 10.40 13.62 0.45
CA ALA A 34 8.97 13.43 0.23
C ALA A 34 8.49 14.06 -1.09
N ALA A 35 8.91 15.28 -1.41
CA ALA A 35 8.51 15.97 -2.64
C ALA A 35 8.85 15.15 -3.88
N PHE A 36 10.01 14.50 -3.91
CA PHE A 36 10.46 13.64 -5.01
C PHE A 36 9.58 12.39 -5.21
N HIS A 37 8.95 11.91 -4.14
CA HIS A 37 8.08 10.72 -4.19
C HIS A 37 6.61 11.07 -4.48
N CYS A 38 6.20 12.31 -4.24
CA CYS A 38 4.84 12.77 -4.48
C CYS A 38 4.55 13.09 -5.96
N ASP A 39 5.57 13.30 -6.79
CA ASP A 39 5.44 13.61 -8.23
C ASP A 39 5.11 12.40 -9.11
N LYS A 40 4.79 11.26 -8.52
CA LYS A 40 4.52 10.04 -9.31
C LYS A 40 3.03 9.96 -9.64
N LYS A 41 2.71 9.62 -10.90
CA LYS A 41 1.33 9.39 -11.39
C LYS A 41 0.51 8.41 -10.53
N ASP A 42 1.20 7.56 -9.76
CA ASP A 42 0.57 6.52 -8.93
C ASP A 42 0.34 6.98 -7.49
N THR A 43 0.65 8.23 -7.14
CA THR A 43 0.41 8.76 -5.80
C THR A 43 -1.06 9.13 -5.66
N GLY A 44 -1.82 8.32 -4.92
CA GLY A 44 -3.23 8.54 -4.65
C GLY A 44 -3.48 9.46 -3.44
N GLY A 45 -2.45 9.75 -2.64
CA GLY A 45 -2.53 10.65 -1.51
C GLY A 45 -1.26 10.68 -0.69
N VAL A 46 -1.14 11.67 0.18
CA VAL A 46 0.00 11.89 1.07
C VAL A 46 -0.48 11.93 2.51
N LEU A 47 0.21 11.23 3.40
CA LEU A 47 -0.02 11.28 4.84
C LEU A 47 1.23 11.85 5.52
N LEU A 48 1.10 12.97 6.21
CA LEU A 48 2.19 13.66 6.89
C LEU A 48 2.19 13.32 8.38
N ASP A 49 3.29 12.83 8.92
CA ASP A 49 3.47 12.61 10.36
C ASP A 49 4.01 13.88 11.03
N CYS A 50 3.14 14.82 11.31
CA CYS A 50 3.46 16.08 11.96
C CYS A 50 3.71 15.94 13.46
N VAL A 51 3.49 14.76 14.05
CA VAL A 51 3.89 14.47 15.45
C VAL A 51 5.41 14.54 15.60
N THR A 52 6.13 14.09 14.58
CA THR A 52 7.61 14.07 14.60
C THR A 52 8.22 15.43 14.25
N SER A 53 7.56 16.23 13.41
CA SER A 53 7.97 17.58 13.05
C SER A 53 6.83 18.37 12.42
N LEU A 54 6.19 19.21 13.21
CA LEU A 54 5.07 20.05 12.72
C LEU A 54 5.57 21.04 11.65
N THR A 55 6.68 21.74 11.89
CA THR A 55 7.23 22.74 10.96
C THR A 55 7.60 22.14 9.60
N CYS A 56 8.18 20.92 9.58
CA CYS A 56 8.46 20.24 8.32
C CYS A 56 7.16 19.85 7.60
N GLY A 57 6.14 19.41 8.35
CA GLY A 57 4.83 19.10 7.82
C GLY A 57 4.13 20.30 7.19
N GLU A 58 4.13 21.45 7.87
CA GLU A 58 3.55 22.69 7.37
C GLU A 58 4.21 23.16 6.08
N ARG A 59 5.56 23.18 6.06
CA ARG A 59 6.34 23.55 4.86
C ARG A 59 6.05 22.63 3.68
N LEU A 60 6.10 21.31 3.89
CA LEU A 60 5.84 20.34 2.83
C LEU A 60 4.38 20.40 2.37
N CYS A 61 3.42 20.58 3.27
CA CYS A 61 2.02 20.76 2.92
C CYS A 61 1.79 21.95 1.99
N ALA A 62 2.41 23.10 2.32
CA ALA A 62 2.32 24.31 1.50
C ALA A 62 2.96 24.09 0.11
N GLU A 63 4.11 23.44 0.04
CA GLU A 63 4.77 23.07 -1.21
C GLU A 63 3.89 22.15 -2.07
N LEU A 64 3.36 21.06 -1.49
CA LEU A 64 2.49 20.11 -2.20
C LEU A 64 1.20 20.78 -2.68
N ARG A 65 0.60 21.67 -1.90
CA ARG A 65 -0.59 22.43 -2.33
C ARG A 65 -0.31 23.37 -3.48
N SER A 66 0.88 23.96 -3.53
CA SER A 66 1.29 24.82 -4.64
C SER A 66 1.48 24.03 -5.93
N GLN A 67 2.06 22.85 -5.86
CA GLN A 67 2.39 22.00 -7.02
C GLN A 67 1.21 21.11 -7.44
N TYR A 68 0.45 20.60 -6.47
CA TYR A 68 -0.63 19.61 -6.65
C TYR A 68 -1.87 20.03 -5.84
N PRO A 69 -2.64 21.04 -6.27
CA PRO A 69 -3.78 21.58 -5.51
C PRO A 69 -4.81 20.53 -5.09
N GLU A 70 -5.08 19.55 -5.97
CA GLU A 70 -6.11 18.53 -5.78
C GLU A 70 -5.60 17.26 -5.08
N MET A 71 -4.30 17.16 -4.77
CA MET A 71 -3.75 15.97 -4.14
C MET A 71 -4.35 15.79 -2.73
N PRO A 72 -4.89 14.60 -2.40
CA PRO A 72 -5.34 14.33 -1.06
C PRO A 72 -4.17 14.32 -0.06
N ILE A 73 -4.23 15.20 0.94
CA ILE A 73 -3.25 15.30 2.01
C ILE A 73 -3.94 15.07 3.35
N GLY A 74 -3.47 14.10 4.12
CA GLY A 74 -3.80 13.90 5.52
C GLY A 74 -2.62 14.29 6.42
N ALA A 75 -2.88 14.71 7.64
CA ALA A 75 -1.83 14.97 8.61
C ALA A 75 -2.15 14.35 9.97
N ILE A 76 -1.18 13.63 10.54
CA ILE A 76 -1.22 13.11 11.91
C ILE A 76 -0.56 14.15 12.81
N VAL A 77 -1.26 14.56 13.84
CA VAL A 77 -0.80 15.59 14.79
C VAL A 77 -1.00 15.13 16.22
N THR A 78 -0.28 15.74 17.16
CA THR A 78 -0.54 15.54 18.59
C THR A 78 -1.96 16.01 18.95
N PRO A 79 -2.59 15.47 20.00
CA PRO A 79 -3.98 15.83 20.38
C PRO A 79 -4.19 17.31 20.63
N SER A 80 -3.18 18.00 21.16
CA SER A 80 -3.23 19.43 21.52
C SER A 80 -2.77 20.36 20.42
N ALA A 81 -2.24 19.84 19.30
CA ALA A 81 -1.75 20.70 18.22
C ALA A 81 -2.89 21.45 17.52
N VAL A 82 -2.64 22.70 17.19
CA VAL A 82 -3.51 23.54 16.35
C VAL A 82 -2.68 23.99 15.15
N PRO A 83 -2.46 23.09 14.17
CA PRO A 83 -1.62 23.38 13.03
C PRO A 83 -2.35 24.25 12.00
N ASP A 84 -1.62 25.11 11.31
CA ASP A 84 -2.09 25.80 10.10
C ASP A 84 -1.74 24.97 8.87
N LEU A 85 -2.57 23.97 8.60
CA LEU A 85 -2.35 22.99 7.52
C LEU A 85 -3.54 22.97 6.56
N ALA A 86 -3.29 23.21 5.28
CA ALA A 86 -4.28 23.05 4.21
C ALA A 86 -4.45 21.57 3.82
N VAL A 87 -4.92 20.74 4.76
CA VAL A 87 -5.11 19.29 4.58
C VAL A 87 -6.56 18.89 4.39
N ASN A 88 -6.80 17.77 3.74
CA ASN A 88 -8.14 17.20 3.58
C ASN A 88 -8.63 16.52 4.87
N ARG A 89 -7.71 16.00 5.66
CA ARG A 89 -8.00 15.34 6.94
C ARG A 89 -6.91 15.60 7.97
N LEU A 90 -7.33 16.03 9.14
CA LEU A 90 -6.48 16.10 10.33
C LEU A 90 -6.78 14.88 11.22
N ILE A 91 -5.73 14.09 11.51
CA ILE A 91 -5.80 12.90 12.35
C ILE A 91 -5.12 13.21 13.67
N ARG A 92 -5.83 13.08 14.78
CA ARG A 92 -5.26 13.29 16.11
C ARG A 92 -4.74 11.96 16.66
N GLU A 93 -3.49 11.94 17.07
CA GLU A 93 -2.86 10.74 17.63
C GLU A 93 -3.38 10.46 19.05
N ASN A 94 -4.50 9.76 19.16
CA ASN A 94 -5.12 9.33 20.41
C ASN A 94 -5.06 7.81 20.59
N GLY A 95 -3.90 7.19 20.39
CA GLY A 95 -3.73 5.73 20.42
C GLY A 95 -3.64 5.12 19.03
N ASP A 96 -4.50 4.14 18.71
CA ASP A 96 -4.50 3.52 17.40
C ASP A 96 -5.15 4.42 16.34
N ILE A 97 -4.37 4.81 15.34
CA ILE A 97 -4.80 5.73 14.27
C ILE A 97 -5.23 5.00 12.99
N LEU A 98 -5.26 3.66 12.99
CA LEU A 98 -5.55 2.89 11.78
C LEU A 98 -6.88 3.29 11.15
N ASP A 99 -7.94 3.32 11.95
CA ASP A 99 -9.29 3.64 11.46
C ASP A 99 -9.39 5.04 10.87
N ASP A 100 -8.72 6.03 11.48
CA ASP A 100 -8.67 7.39 10.94
C ASP A 100 -7.89 7.48 9.63
N VAL A 101 -6.80 6.73 9.50
CA VAL A 101 -6.03 6.64 8.27
C VAL A 101 -6.81 5.91 7.17
N LEU A 102 -7.50 4.82 7.51
CA LEU A 102 -8.42 4.13 6.59
C LEU A 102 -9.53 5.07 6.10
N ASP A 103 -10.13 5.82 7.02
CA ASP A 103 -11.17 6.81 6.73
C ASP A 103 -10.66 7.91 5.77
N PHE A 104 -9.46 8.41 5.99
CA PHE A 104 -8.79 9.35 5.08
C PHE A 104 -8.59 8.73 3.69
N CYS A 105 -8.05 7.54 3.62
CA CYS A 105 -7.81 6.85 2.36
C CYS A 105 -9.11 6.60 1.58
N ILE A 106 -10.17 6.17 2.28
CA ILE A 106 -11.47 5.89 1.68
C ILE A 106 -12.15 7.17 1.20
N LYS A 107 -12.21 8.20 2.04
CA LYS A 107 -13.00 9.42 1.76
C LYS A 107 -12.29 10.41 0.86
N ASN A 108 -10.97 10.50 0.95
CA ASN A 108 -10.20 11.53 0.27
C ASN A 108 -9.36 11.00 -0.88
N CYS A 109 -8.77 9.80 -0.74
CA CYS A 109 -7.92 9.24 -1.78
C CYS A 109 -8.67 8.35 -2.79
N GLY A 110 -10.00 8.22 -2.66
CA GLY A 110 -10.82 7.46 -3.61
C GLY A 110 -10.60 5.94 -3.56
N TRP A 111 -10.04 5.42 -2.47
CA TRP A 111 -9.68 4.00 -2.35
C TRP A 111 -10.82 3.06 -2.07
N ARG A 112 -12.05 3.49 -2.27
CA ARG A 112 -13.25 2.67 -2.03
C ARG A 112 -13.35 1.42 -2.88
N THR A 113 -12.64 1.37 -4.00
CA THR A 113 -12.69 0.23 -4.93
C THR A 113 -11.54 0.34 -5.90
N ALA A 114 -10.30 0.20 -5.44
CA ALA A 114 -9.21 0.05 -6.38
C ALA A 114 -9.34 -1.32 -7.07
N ARG A 115 -10.29 -1.40 -7.99
CA ARG A 115 -10.33 -2.45 -8.98
C ARG A 115 -9.05 -2.36 -9.78
N LEU A 116 -8.10 -3.20 -9.41
CA LEU A 116 -6.85 -3.31 -10.13
C LEU A 116 -7.11 -4.14 -11.36
N THR A 117 -7.06 -3.54 -12.52
CA THR A 117 -7.41 -4.23 -13.77
C THR A 117 -6.28 -4.10 -14.77
N THR A 118 -5.90 -5.25 -15.32
CA THR A 118 -5.12 -5.37 -16.55
C THR A 118 -5.92 -6.19 -17.55
N TYR A 119 -5.33 -6.44 -18.72
CA TYR A 119 -5.97 -7.28 -19.73
C TYR A 119 -6.34 -8.69 -19.23
N SER A 120 -5.55 -9.26 -18.34
CA SER A 120 -5.70 -10.66 -17.89
C SER A 120 -6.06 -10.83 -16.42
N LEU A 121 -5.89 -9.80 -15.59
CA LEU A 121 -6.09 -9.88 -14.15
C LEU A 121 -6.91 -8.69 -13.65
N THR A 122 -8.00 -8.99 -12.97
CA THR A 122 -8.81 -8.01 -12.24
C THR A 122 -8.87 -8.42 -10.79
N ILE A 123 -8.42 -7.55 -9.88
CA ILE A 123 -8.46 -7.76 -8.43
C ILE A 123 -9.45 -6.75 -7.87
N GLU A 124 -10.57 -7.23 -7.36
CA GLU A 124 -11.57 -6.45 -6.63
C GLU A 124 -11.19 -6.34 -5.15
N ASP A 125 -11.90 -5.52 -4.38
CA ASP A 125 -11.71 -5.47 -2.92
C ASP A 125 -12.13 -6.76 -2.22
N ASP A 126 -13.12 -7.45 -2.79
CA ASP A 126 -13.56 -8.75 -2.34
C ASP A 126 -12.66 -9.84 -2.94
N PRO A 127 -11.92 -10.61 -2.11
CA PRO A 127 -11.06 -11.70 -2.57
C PRO A 127 -11.74 -12.70 -3.50
N ASP A 128 -13.03 -12.94 -3.27
CA ASP A 128 -13.83 -13.88 -4.04
C ASP A 128 -14.21 -13.37 -5.43
N LYS A 129 -14.09 -12.09 -5.68
CA LYS A 129 -14.42 -11.44 -6.96
C LYS A 129 -13.21 -11.22 -7.87
N THR A 130 -12.05 -11.70 -7.48
CA THR A 130 -10.86 -11.66 -8.35
C THR A 130 -11.12 -12.48 -9.61
N VAL A 131 -10.73 -11.94 -10.77
CA VAL A 131 -10.86 -12.59 -12.08
C VAL A 131 -9.47 -12.68 -12.71
N TYR A 132 -9.12 -13.87 -13.21
CA TYR A 132 -7.90 -14.11 -13.95
C TYR A 132 -8.23 -14.81 -15.28
N MET A 133 -7.71 -14.28 -16.40
CA MET A 133 -7.97 -14.77 -17.75
C MET A 133 -9.48 -14.90 -18.08
N GLY A 134 -10.31 -14.01 -17.51
CA GLY A 134 -11.77 -14.03 -17.68
C GLY A 134 -12.52 -15.01 -16.77
N TYR A 135 -11.83 -15.79 -15.96
CA TYR A 135 -12.43 -16.76 -15.03
C TYR A 135 -12.37 -16.26 -13.59
N ARG A 136 -13.38 -16.64 -12.80
CA ARG A 136 -13.38 -16.38 -11.35
C ARG A 136 -12.16 -17.05 -10.72
N PHE A 137 -11.41 -16.26 -9.94
CA PHE A 137 -10.15 -16.66 -9.31
C PHE A 137 -10.19 -16.36 -7.81
N PRO A 138 -10.98 -17.14 -7.04
CA PRO A 138 -11.19 -16.86 -5.62
C PRO A 138 -9.90 -17.03 -4.85
N LEU A 139 -9.63 -16.07 -3.96
CA LEU A 139 -8.44 -16.00 -3.14
C LEU A 139 -8.82 -16.03 -1.66
N THR A 140 -7.96 -16.60 -0.83
CA THR A 140 -8.04 -16.34 0.61
C THR A 140 -7.64 -14.87 0.89
N PRO A 141 -8.04 -14.26 2.02
CA PRO A 141 -7.65 -12.90 2.34
C PRO A 141 -6.13 -12.67 2.27
N ARG A 142 -5.32 -13.63 2.72
CA ARG A 142 -3.86 -13.55 2.67
C ARG A 142 -3.30 -13.60 1.25
N GLU A 143 -3.82 -14.50 0.42
CA GLU A 143 -3.44 -14.60 -0.99
C GLU A 143 -3.81 -13.33 -1.77
N HIS A 144 -4.98 -12.78 -1.47
CA HIS A 144 -5.45 -11.52 -2.05
C HIS A 144 -4.50 -10.37 -1.71
N THR A 145 -4.09 -10.23 -0.44
CA THR A 145 -3.14 -9.19 -0.01
C THR A 145 -1.79 -9.35 -0.71
N ILE A 146 -1.26 -10.58 -0.81
CA ILE A 146 -0.01 -10.85 -1.54
C ILE A 146 -0.13 -10.44 -3.01
N LEU A 147 -1.21 -10.87 -3.68
CA LEU A 147 -1.39 -10.61 -5.10
C LEU A 147 -1.54 -9.10 -5.38
N ARG A 148 -2.29 -8.39 -4.56
CA ARG A 148 -2.41 -6.92 -4.64
C ARG A 148 -1.07 -6.23 -4.45
N CYS A 149 -0.29 -6.64 -3.45
CA CYS A 149 1.05 -6.08 -3.20
C CYS A 149 1.96 -6.24 -4.43
N LEU A 150 2.01 -7.43 -5.00
CA LEU A 150 2.81 -7.69 -6.20
C LEU A 150 2.31 -6.93 -7.43
N PHE A 151 1.00 -6.74 -7.56
CA PHE A 151 0.41 -5.96 -8.65
C PHE A 151 0.87 -4.49 -8.60
N TYR A 152 0.81 -3.86 -7.44
CA TYR A 152 1.24 -2.46 -7.28
C TYR A 152 2.75 -2.26 -7.44
N ARG A 153 3.53 -3.29 -7.14
CA ARG A 153 5.00 -3.23 -7.27
C ARG A 153 5.51 -3.68 -8.63
N ALA A 154 4.63 -4.23 -9.47
CA ALA A 154 5.01 -4.69 -10.80
C ALA A 154 5.62 -3.55 -11.64
N PRO A 155 6.60 -3.84 -12.49
CA PRO A 155 7.24 -5.15 -12.73
C PRO A 155 8.37 -5.51 -11.75
N ARG A 156 8.54 -4.77 -10.66
CA ARG A 156 9.67 -4.92 -9.71
C ARG A 156 9.60 -6.25 -8.96
N VAL A 157 10.77 -6.81 -8.67
CA VAL A 157 10.91 -7.93 -7.74
C VAL A 157 10.75 -7.41 -6.31
N THR A 158 9.98 -8.11 -5.49
CA THR A 158 9.78 -7.82 -4.07
C THR A 158 10.37 -8.95 -3.26
N SER A 159 11.26 -8.64 -2.32
CA SER A 159 11.88 -9.65 -1.47
C SER A 159 10.83 -10.36 -0.60
N ALA A 160 11.14 -11.55 -0.12
CA ALA A 160 10.25 -12.27 0.80
C ALA A 160 10.01 -11.48 2.09
N ASP A 161 11.06 -10.85 2.62
CA ASP A 161 10.99 -10.04 3.83
C ASP A 161 10.12 -8.79 3.64
N ASP A 162 10.26 -8.12 2.47
CA ASP A 162 9.39 -6.98 2.14
C ASP A 162 7.92 -7.41 1.98
N LEU A 163 7.65 -8.56 1.35
CA LEU A 163 6.29 -9.07 1.23
C LEU A 163 5.69 -9.41 2.59
N LEU A 164 6.47 -10.03 3.47
CA LEU A 164 6.03 -10.32 4.84
C LEU A 164 5.74 -9.03 5.61
N ALA A 165 6.65 -8.06 5.54
CA ALA A 165 6.48 -6.78 6.21
C ALA A 165 5.31 -5.94 5.67
N LEU A 166 5.05 -5.99 4.35
CA LEU A 166 4.00 -5.22 3.69
C LEU A 166 2.62 -5.87 3.79
N CYS A 167 2.57 -7.21 3.81
CA CYS A 167 1.32 -7.93 3.72
C CYS A 167 0.79 -8.43 5.07
N PHE A 168 1.65 -8.55 6.09
CA PHE A 168 1.26 -9.19 7.35
C PHE A 168 1.76 -8.42 8.56
N ALA A 169 0.82 -7.99 9.41
CA ALA A 169 1.14 -7.34 10.69
C ALA A 169 1.69 -8.32 11.73
N ASP A 170 1.43 -9.60 11.55
CA ASP A 170 1.78 -10.64 12.49
C ASP A 170 3.16 -11.23 12.16
N ALA A 171 4.14 -10.99 13.05
CA ALA A 171 5.50 -11.53 12.96
C ALA A 171 5.56 -13.08 13.03
N SER A 172 4.43 -13.75 13.25
CA SER A 172 4.35 -15.23 13.29
C SER A 172 4.46 -15.89 11.91
N LEU A 173 4.36 -15.13 10.82
CA LEU A 173 4.45 -15.67 9.47
C LEU A 173 5.89 -15.76 9.00
N SER A 174 6.30 -16.97 8.65
CA SER A 174 7.62 -17.27 8.10
C SER A 174 7.63 -17.22 6.57
N ALA A 175 8.83 -17.12 5.98
CA ALA A 175 9.02 -17.24 4.55
C ALA A 175 8.45 -18.56 3.97
N ALA A 176 8.40 -19.62 4.77
CA ALA A 176 7.78 -20.90 4.39
C ALA A 176 6.26 -20.75 4.19
N ASN A 177 5.59 -20.01 5.06
CA ASN A 177 4.15 -19.74 4.92
C ASN A 177 3.85 -18.88 3.69
N LEU A 178 4.68 -17.87 3.41
CA LEU A 178 4.57 -17.05 2.21
C LEU A 178 4.68 -17.91 0.95
N SER A 179 5.68 -18.79 0.89
CA SER A 179 5.89 -19.71 -0.23
C SER A 179 4.69 -20.63 -0.44
N THR A 180 4.04 -21.08 0.64
CA THR A 180 2.82 -21.91 0.56
C THR A 180 1.66 -21.15 -0.08
N HIS A 181 1.41 -19.90 0.31
CA HIS A 181 0.39 -19.05 -0.29
C HIS A 181 0.65 -18.79 -1.78
N ILE A 182 1.91 -18.46 -2.12
CA ILE A 182 2.31 -18.24 -3.52
C ILE A 182 2.13 -19.51 -4.36
N SER A 183 2.50 -20.67 -3.81
CA SER A 183 2.31 -21.96 -4.48
C SER A 183 0.83 -22.27 -4.70
N SER A 184 -0.04 -21.94 -3.76
CA SER A 184 -1.49 -22.10 -3.88
C SER A 184 -2.08 -21.20 -4.99
N ILE A 185 -1.67 -19.93 -5.05
CA ILE A 185 -2.05 -19.00 -6.13
C ILE A 185 -1.60 -19.57 -7.49
N ASN A 186 -0.34 -19.95 -7.59
CA ASN A 186 0.22 -20.46 -8.84
C ASN A 186 -0.40 -21.76 -9.31
N ARG A 187 -0.73 -22.68 -8.39
CA ARG A 187 -1.42 -23.94 -8.74
C ARG A 187 -2.75 -23.64 -9.46
N ARG A 188 -3.57 -22.72 -8.92
CA ARG A 188 -4.82 -22.31 -9.56
C ARG A 188 -4.60 -21.55 -10.87
N ALA A 189 -3.58 -20.73 -10.95
CA ALA A 189 -3.24 -20.04 -12.19
C ALA A 189 -2.80 -21.01 -13.30
N LEU A 190 -2.06 -22.06 -12.96
CA LEU A 190 -1.65 -23.12 -13.90
C LEU A 190 -2.84 -23.88 -14.49
N GLU A 191 -3.94 -24.03 -13.76
CA GLU A 191 -5.18 -24.67 -14.26
C GLU A 191 -5.83 -23.81 -15.37
N LEU A 192 -5.71 -22.47 -15.29
CA LEU A 192 -6.34 -21.54 -16.22
C LEU A 192 -5.45 -21.15 -17.41
N ASP A 193 -4.16 -20.92 -17.19
CA ASP A 193 -3.25 -20.36 -18.19
C ASP A 193 -1.99 -21.23 -18.44
N ARG A 194 -1.88 -22.38 -17.75
CA ARG A 194 -0.72 -23.28 -17.81
C ARG A 194 0.62 -22.61 -17.50
N ARG A 195 0.60 -21.44 -16.89
CA ARG A 195 1.78 -20.67 -16.48
C ARG A 195 1.57 -20.11 -15.07
N PRO A 196 2.65 -19.98 -14.27
CA PRO A 196 2.53 -19.37 -12.96
C PRO A 196 2.18 -17.89 -13.10
N LEU A 197 1.32 -17.38 -12.23
CA LEU A 197 0.99 -15.97 -12.14
C LEU A 197 2.09 -15.18 -11.43
N ILE A 198 2.69 -15.79 -10.41
CA ILE A 198 3.78 -15.20 -9.61
C ILE A 198 5.07 -15.97 -9.91
N VAL A 199 6.10 -15.23 -10.30
CA VAL A 199 7.44 -15.77 -10.61
C VAL A 199 8.35 -15.59 -9.40
N ASN A 200 9.02 -16.67 -9.01
CA ASN A 200 10.12 -16.63 -8.05
C ASN A 200 11.40 -16.25 -8.79
N VAL A 201 12.01 -15.14 -8.42
CA VAL A 201 13.32 -14.71 -8.91
C VAL A 201 14.36 -15.16 -7.88
N TYR A 202 15.12 -16.20 -8.23
CA TYR A 202 16.04 -16.86 -7.31
C TYR A 202 16.95 -15.87 -6.57
N GLY A 203 17.00 -15.98 -5.25
CA GLY A 203 17.81 -15.11 -4.38
C GLY A 203 17.33 -13.67 -4.23
N GLN A 204 16.26 -13.27 -4.93
CA GLN A 204 15.76 -11.88 -4.90
C GLN A 204 14.35 -11.76 -4.34
N GLY A 205 13.45 -12.70 -4.64
CA GLY A 205 12.07 -12.67 -4.18
C GLY A 205 11.05 -12.99 -5.26
N TYR A 206 9.93 -12.28 -5.27
CA TYR A 206 8.77 -12.58 -6.10
C TYR A 206 8.31 -11.38 -6.91
N ARG A 207 7.75 -11.63 -8.08
CA ARG A 207 7.08 -10.62 -8.90
C ARG A 207 5.93 -11.24 -9.70
N LEU A 208 5.06 -10.42 -10.24
CA LEU A 208 4.12 -10.89 -11.24
C LEU A 208 4.87 -11.26 -12.52
N ARG A 209 4.32 -12.24 -13.23
CA ARG A 209 4.82 -12.64 -14.56
C ARG A 209 4.70 -11.47 -15.54
N ASP A 210 5.64 -11.38 -16.46
CA ASP A 210 5.61 -10.38 -17.53
C ASP A 210 4.34 -10.51 -18.38
N GLY A 211 3.78 -9.38 -18.79
CA GLY A 211 2.54 -9.30 -19.55
C GLY A 211 1.25 -9.45 -18.73
N ILE A 212 1.34 -9.49 -17.40
CA ILE A 212 0.16 -9.39 -16.52
C ILE A 212 -0.17 -7.94 -16.23
N VAL A 213 0.87 -7.12 -16.02
CA VAL A 213 0.77 -5.66 -15.74
C VAL A 213 1.62 -4.90 -16.73
#